data_065aaf29baed267e58491dab0a31c65b
#
_entry.id   065aaf29baed267e58491dab0a31c65b
#
_cell.length_a   1.000
_cell.length_b   1.000
_cell.length_c   1.000
_cell.angle_alpha   90.00
_cell.angle_beta   90.00
_cell.angle_gamma   90.00
#
_symmetry.space_group_name_H-M   'P 1'
#
loop_
_entity.id
_entity.type
_entity.pdbx_description
1 polymer ?
#
loop_
_entity_poly.entity_id
_entity_poly.type
_entity_poly.pdbx_seq_one_letter_code
_entity_poly.pdbx_strand_id
1 'polypeptide(L)'
;MTVAPVQRREPVQARSRLTVTRILDAAAAIADEHGVDATTTRAIADRAGVSYPSLYRFFADRDAILDELLERHCAELDARCVAAEQTWDITSVAELLNNELDLHVVYYRLYPSSARLWMAGRTSPTVTKHVRARMQNLAGRIHAILVTRQLIPADTDPRAILVAVEMADRILELSFRDNADFDEEILAIGRRALIAFGDDLARPSPT
;
A
#
# COMPACT_ATOMS: atom_id res chain seq x y z
N MET A 1 -51.98 15.39 8.59
CA MET A 1 -50.51 15.42 8.82
C MET A 1 -49.98 14.01 8.48
N THR A 2 -49.42 13.87 7.30
CA THR A 2 -48.94 12.59 6.78
C THR A 2 -47.48 12.44 7.22
N VAL A 3 -47.23 11.44 8.06
CA VAL A 3 -45.86 11.08 8.49
C VAL A 3 -45.16 10.38 7.33
N ALA A 4 -44.09 10.95 6.83
CA ALA A 4 -43.25 10.37 5.77
C ALA A 4 -42.57 9.06 6.25
N PRO A 5 -42.47 8.02 5.42
CA PRO A 5 -41.84 6.78 5.83
C PRO A 5 -40.32 6.93 5.98
N VAL A 6 -39.82 6.56 7.16
CA VAL A 6 -38.40 6.51 7.49
C VAL A 6 -37.69 5.54 6.54
N GLN A 7 -36.69 6.03 5.83
CA GLN A 7 -35.93 5.27 4.85
C GLN A 7 -35.19 4.09 5.49
N ARG A 8 -35.62 2.86 5.16
CA ARG A 8 -34.99 1.59 5.56
C ARG A 8 -33.70 1.24 4.76
N ARG A 9 -33.06 2.19 4.07
CA ARG A 9 -31.88 1.91 3.24
C ARG A 9 -30.56 1.79 4.04
N GLU A 10 -30.38 2.50 5.14
CA GLU A 10 -29.17 2.44 5.96
C GLU A 10 -28.87 1.07 6.58
N PRO A 11 -29.84 0.33 7.15
CA PRO A 11 -29.53 -0.96 7.80
C PRO A 11 -29.03 -2.04 6.83
N VAL A 12 -29.50 -2.06 5.58
CA VAL A 12 -29.08 -3.06 4.58
C VAL A 12 -27.67 -2.79 4.09
N GLN A 13 -27.33 -1.54 3.82
CA GLN A 13 -25.97 -1.15 3.41
C GLN A 13 -24.98 -1.36 4.55
N ALA A 14 -25.29 -1.02 5.77
CA ALA A 14 -24.44 -1.24 6.93
C ALA A 14 -24.13 -2.73 7.16
N ARG A 15 -25.15 -3.60 7.07
CA ARG A 15 -24.96 -5.07 7.17
C ARG A 15 -24.12 -5.62 6.03
N SER A 16 -24.29 -5.11 4.81
CA SER A 16 -23.50 -5.53 3.66
C SER A 16 -22.04 -5.12 3.82
N ARG A 17 -21.76 -3.89 4.24
CA ARG A 17 -20.39 -3.41 4.54
C ARG A 17 -19.75 -4.25 5.65
N LEU A 18 -20.45 -4.50 6.74
CA LEU A 18 -19.95 -5.34 7.84
C LEU A 18 -19.59 -6.75 7.36
N THR A 19 -20.40 -7.33 6.46
CA THR A 19 -20.13 -8.66 5.90
C THR A 19 -18.87 -8.63 5.03
N VAL A 20 -18.69 -7.62 4.17
CA VAL A 20 -17.48 -7.43 3.37
C VAL A 20 -16.26 -7.27 4.28
N THR A 21 -16.33 -6.42 5.30
CA THR A 21 -15.24 -6.24 6.27
C THR A 21 -14.85 -7.57 6.92
N ARG A 22 -15.82 -8.37 7.39
CA ARG A 22 -15.54 -9.69 8.00
C ARG A 22 -14.88 -10.67 7.02
N ILE A 23 -15.26 -10.66 5.75
CA ILE A 23 -14.63 -11.48 4.70
C ILE A 23 -13.19 -11.05 4.49
N LEU A 24 -12.93 -9.76 4.38
CA LEU A 24 -11.57 -9.22 4.18
C LEU A 24 -10.68 -9.43 5.42
N ASP A 25 -11.21 -9.26 6.63
CA ASP A 25 -10.47 -9.53 7.88
C ASP A 25 -10.11 -11.00 8.02
N ALA A 26 -11.03 -11.90 7.65
CA ALA A 26 -10.75 -13.33 7.63
C ALA A 26 -9.68 -13.69 6.59
N ALA A 27 -9.74 -13.09 5.40
CA ALA A 27 -8.75 -13.28 4.34
C ALA A 27 -7.36 -12.80 4.79
N ALA A 28 -7.28 -11.59 5.37
CA ALA A 28 -6.04 -11.04 5.92
C ALA A 28 -5.43 -11.96 6.97
N ALA A 29 -6.23 -12.38 7.96
CA ALA A 29 -5.76 -13.24 9.04
C ALA A 29 -5.26 -14.60 8.54
N ILE A 30 -5.93 -15.21 7.54
CA ILE A 30 -5.45 -16.47 6.94
C ILE A 30 -4.14 -16.24 6.19
N ALA A 31 -4.05 -15.14 5.42
CA ALA A 31 -2.86 -14.82 4.66
C ALA A 31 -1.66 -14.51 5.55
N ASP A 32 -1.86 -13.86 6.70
CA ASP A 32 -0.81 -13.59 7.69
C ASP A 32 -0.35 -14.88 8.41
N GLU A 33 -1.29 -15.74 8.81
CA GLU A 33 -0.99 -16.96 9.58
C GLU A 33 -0.45 -18.11 8.71
N HIS A 34 -0.99 -18.27 7.49
CA HIS A 34 -0.80 -19.46 6.67
C HIS A 34 -0.31 -19.17 5.24
N GLY A 35 -0.13 -17.89 4.89
CA GLY A 35 0.26 -17.43 3.57
C GLY A 35 -0.91 -17.26 2.61
N VAL A 36 -0.63 -16.52 1.51
CA VAL A 36 -1.65 -16.18 0.48
C VAL A 36 -2.24 -17.42 -0.18
N ASP A 37 -1.46 -18.48 -0.39
CA ASP A 37 -1.93 -19.71 -1.04
C ASP A 37 -2.99 -20.47 -0.21
N ALA A 38 -2.91 -20.38 1.11
CA ALA A 38 -3.91 -20.98 2.01
C ALA A 38 -5.24 -20.19 2.05
N THR A 39 -5.29 -18.99 1.49
CA THR A 39 -6.45 -18.10 1.52
C THR A 39 -7.48 -18.53 0.48
N THR A 40 -8.14 -19.67 0.70
CA THR A 40 -9.21 -20.18 -0.18
C THR A 40 -10.57 -19.58 0.16
N THR A 41 -11.50 -19.48 -0.80
CA THR A 41 -12.86 -18.98 -0.54
C THR A 41 -13.58 -19.78 0.55
N ARG A 42 -13.29 -21.08 0.68
CA ARG A 42 -13.84 -21.93 1.74
C ARG A 42 -13.27 -21.55 3.11
N ALA A 43 -11.96 -21.47 3.25
CA ALA A 43 -11.32 -21.07 4.50
C ALA A 43 -11.77 -19.66 4.94
N ILE A 44 -11.89 -18.73 3.99
CA ILE A 44 -12.40 -17.38 4.23
C ILE A 44 -13.85 -17.41 4.73
N ALA A 45 -14.74 -18.15 4.06
CA ALA A 45 -16.16 -18.22 4.46
C ALA A 45 -16.32 -18.81 5.87
N ASP A 46 -15.60 -19.93 6.15
CA ASP A 46 -15.62 -20.59 7.45
C ASP A 46 -15.09 -19.65 8.56
N ARG A 47 -13.98 -18.99 8.36
CA ARG A 47 -13.39 -18.04 9.33
C ARG A 47 -14.22 -16.78 9.52
N ALA A 48 -14.79 -16.23 8.45
CA ALA A 48 -15.66 -15.06 8.49
C ALA A 48 -17.05 -15.37 9.11
N GLY A 49 -17.41 -16.65 9.28
CA GLY A 49 -18.72 -17.09 9.73
C GLY A 49 -19.82 -16.66 8.77
N VAL A 50 -19.56 -16.75 7.45
CA VAL A 50 -20.54 -16.48 6.39
C VAL A 50 -20.80 -17.75 5.59
N SER A 51 -22.03 -17.91 5.07
CA SER A 51 -22.30 -19.03 4.19
C SER A 51 -21.60 -18.86 2.84
N TYR A 52 -21.21 -19.96 2.21
CA TYR A 52 -20.58 -19.98 0.90
C TYR A 52 -21.38 -19.19 -0.17
N PRO A 53 -22.72 -19.38 -0.30
CA PRO A 53 -23.50 -18.56 -1.20
C PRO A 53 -23.52 -17.06 -0.85
N SER A 54 -23.38 -16.73 0.44
CA SER A 54 -23.30 -15.34 0.87
C SER A 54 -21.99 -14.69 0.48
N LEU A 55 -20.85 -15.41 0.53
CA LEU A 55 -19.55 -14.92 0.08
C LEU A 55 -19.60 -14.60 -1.43
N TYR A 56 -20.12 -15.52 -2.25
CA TYR A 56 -20.20 -15.34 -3.70
C TYR A 56 -21.18 -14.23 -4.14
N ARG A 57 -22.05 -13.77 -3.25
CA ARG A 57 -22.89 -12.59 -3.52
C ARG A 57 -22.04 -11.29 -3.51
N PHE A 58 -20.94 -11.26 -2.79
CA PHE A 58 -20.07 -10.08 -2.67
C PHE A 58 -18.84 -10.16 -3.56
N PHE A 59 -18.27 -11.34 -3.74
CA PHE A 59 -17.03 -11.56 -4.48
C PHE A 59 -17.22 -12.70 -5.49
N ALA A 60 -16.81 -12.47 -6.74
CA ALA A 60 -16.95 -13.44 -7.81
C ALA A 60 -16.09 -14.71 -7.57
N ASP A 61 -14.91 -14.51 -7.03
CA ASP A 61 -13.91 -15.55 -6.80
C ASP A 61 -12.94 -15.15 -5.69
N ARG A 62 -11.91 -15.98 -5.47
CA ARG A 62 -10.82 -15.75 -4.52
C ARG A 62 -10.03 -14.50 -4.86
N ASP A 63 -9.72 -14.33 -6.14
CA ASP A 63 -8.83 -13.25 -6.58
C ASP A 63 -9.48 -11.89 -6.38
N ALA A 64 -10.81 -11.79 -6.58
CA ALA A 64 -11.57 -10.59 -6.25
C ALA A 64 -11.51 -10.22 -4.76
N ILE A 65 -11.42 -11.20 -3.85
CA ILE A 65 -11.24 -10.96 -2.41
C ILE A 65 -9.82 -10.45 -2.13
N LEU A 66 -8.82 -11.06 -2.77
CA LEU A 66 -7.41 -10.68 -2.58
C LEU A 66 -7.12 -9.30 -3.18
N ASP A 67 -7.69 -8.97 -4.32
CA ASP A 67 -7.59 -7.65 -4.95
C ASP A 67 -8.19 -6.57 -4.04
N GLU A 68 -9.38 -6.78 -3.50
CA GLU A 68 -10.03 -5.83 -2.58
C GLU A 68 -9.25 -5.71 -1.25
N LEU A 69 -8.67 -6.82 -0.76
CA LEU A 69 -7.80 -6.81 0.41
C LEU A 69 -6.55 -5.98 0.17
N LEU A 70 -5.91 -6.13 -1.00
CA LEU A 70 -4.76 -5.33 -1.40
C LEU A 70 -5.11 -3.84 -1.49
N GLU A 71 -6.23 -3.50 -2.12
CA GLU A 71 -6.75 -2.12 -2.19
C GLU A 71 -6.93 -1.52 -0.79
N ARG A 72 -7.50 -2.28 0.14
CA ARG A 72 -7.66 -1.86 1.54
C ARG A 72 -6.31 -1.59 2.21
N HIS A 73 -5.32 -2.46 2.05
CA HIS A 73 -3.97 -2.26 2.57
C HIS A 73 -3.29 -1.05 1.96
N CYS A 74 -3.41 -0.86 0.65
CA CYS A 74 -2.88 0.30 -0.05
C CYS A 74 -3.49 1.61 0.49
N ALA A 75 -4.81 1.66 0.65
CA ALA A 75 -5.49 2.84 1.16
C ALA A 75 -5.08 3.16 2.61
N GLU A 76 -4.93 2.13 3.46
CA GLU A 76 -4.48 2.31 4.84
C GLU A 76 -3.04 2.80 4.91
N LEU A 77 -2.14 2.22 4.13
CA LEU A 77 -0.74 2.63 4.07
C LEU A 77 -0.61 4.06 3.55
N ASP A 78 -1.34 4.42 2.48
CA ASP A 78 -1.36 5.79 1.96
C ASP A 78 -1.86 6.81 3.01
N ALA A 79 -2.89 6.46 3.77
CA ALA A 79 -3.37 7.32 4.84
C ALA A 79 -2.31 7.52 5.95
N ARG A 80 -1.55 6.48 6.28
CA ARG A 80 -0.44 6.56 7.25
C ARG A 80 0.71 7.41 6.72
N CYS A 81 1.09 7.26 5.43
CA CYS A 81 2.10 8.11 4.80
C CYS A 81 1.68 9.57 4.85
N VAL A 82 0.47 9.91 4.40
CA VAL A 82 -0.04 11.29 4.42
C VAL A 82 -0.05 11.88 5.84
N ALA A 83 -0.46 11.11 6.84
CA ALA A 83 -0.46 11.57 8.23
C ALA A 83 0.96 11.81 8.77
N ALA A 84 1.90 10.91 8.46
CA ALA A 84 3.29 11.01 8.87
C ALA A 84 4.02 12.17 8.19
N GLU A 85 3.84 12.36 6.87
CA GLU A 85 4.39 13.46 6.07
C GLU A 85 4.06 14.84 6.66
N GLN A 86 2.90 14.99 7.30
CA GLN A 86 2.48 16.23 7.95
C GLN A 86 3.24 16.54 9.26
N THR A 87 3.82 15.51 9.89
CA THR A 87 4.49 15.61 11.17
C THR A 87 6.02 15.62 11.09
N TRP A 88 6.58 15.18 9.94
CA TRP A 88 8.03 15.11 9.79
C TRP A 88 8.67 16.47 9.59
N ASP A 89 9.71 16.72 10.35
CA ASP A 89 10.60 17.89 10.17
C ASP A 89 11.75 17.49 9.22
N ILE A 90 11.45 17.52 7.92
CA ILE A 90 12.36 17.05 6.86
C ILE A 90 13.31 18.18 6.47
N THR A 91 14.61 17.89 6.50
CA THR A 91 15.70 18.82 6.17
C THR A 91 16.49 18.43 4.92
N SER A 92 16.25 17.24 4.37
CA SER A 92 16.90 16.75 3.15
C SER A 92 16.02 15.79 2.34
N VAL A 93 16.35 15.63 1.05
CA VAL A 93 15.70 14.64 0.17
C VAL A 93 15.93 13.24 0.72
N ALA A 94 17.17 12.92 1.12
CA ALA A 94 17.53 11.62 1.66
C ALA A 94 16.73 11.26 2.91
N GLU A 95 16.51 12.23 3.80
CA GLU A 95 15.70 12.04 5.01
C GLU A 95 14.24 11.68 4.68
N LEU A 96 13.60 12.40 3.74
CA LEU A 96 12.24 12.10 3.32
C LEU A 96 12.14 10.69 2.71
N LEU A 97 13.04 10.35 1.78
CA LEU A 97 13.05 9.04 1.14
C LEU A 97 13.28 7.89 2.15
N ASN A 98 14.14 8.11 3.15
CA ASN A 98 14.35 7.14 4.21
C ASN A 98 13.14 6.96 5.11
N ASN A 99 12.49 8.06 5.51
CA ASN A 99 11.30 8.01 6.36
C ASN A 99 10.14 7.29 5.66
N GLU A 100 9.96 7.53 4.34
CA GLU A 100 8.98 6.79 3.53
C GLU A 100 9.31 5.30 3.47
N LEU A 101 10.58 4.94 3.22
CA LEU A 101 11.01 3.55 3.20
C LEU A 101 10.77 2.86 4.55
N ASP A 102 11.14 3.51 5.66
CA ASP A 102 10.94 2.98 7.01
C ASP A 102 9.48 2.76 7.33
N LEU A 103 8.61 3.69 6.95
CA LEU A 103 7.17 3.55 7.17
C LEU A 103 6.61 2.34 6.42
N HIS A 104 7.04 2.11 5.18
CA HIS A 104 6.65 0.94 4.39
C HIS A 104 7.16 -0.35 5.03
N VAL A 105 8.42 -0.41 5.48
CA VAL A 105 9.00 -1.58 6.17
C VAL A 105 8.21 -1.89 7.44
N VAL A 106 7.94 -0.88 8.28
CA VAL A 106 7.15 -1.04 9.51
C VAL A 106 5.74 -1.55 9.18
N TYR A 107 5.07 -0.99 8.17
CA TYR A 107 3.74 -1.42 7.78
C TYR A 107 3.71 -2.88 7.32
N TYR A 108 4.65 -3.26 6.47
CA TYR A 108 4.73 -4.63 5.94
C TYR A 108 5.11 -5.66 7.00
N ARG A 109 5.87 -5.28 8.05
CA ARG A 109 6.12 -6.13 9.22
C ARG A 109 4.88 -6.33 10.07
N LEU A 110 4.06 -5.29 10.23
CA LEU A 110 2.79 -5.39 10.96
C LEU A 110 1.72 -6.19 10.19
N TYR A 111 1.77 -6.15 8.86
CA TYR A 111 0.81 -6.79 7.96
C TYR A 111 1.54 -7.55 6.86
N PRO A 112 2.15 -8.73 7.15
CA PRO A 112 2.94 -9.48 6.17
C PRO A 112 2.17 -9.88 4.91
N SER A 113 0.85 -10.13 5.04
CA SER A 113 -0.02 -10.39 3.89
C SER A 113 -0.03 -9.24 2.89
N SER A 114 0.06 -7.98 3.36
CA SER A 114 0.09 -6.82 2.49
C SER A 114 1.32 -6.80 1.59
N ALA A 115 2.50 -7.12 2.12
CA ALA A 115 3.73 -7.24 1.33
C ALA A 115 3.61 -8.38 0.30
N ARG A 116 3.15 -9.56 0.72
CA ARG A 116 2.98 -10.72 -0.16
C ARG A 116 1.98 -10.45 -1.28
N LEU A 117 0.84 -9.85 -0.97
CA LEU A 117 -0.17 -9.47 -1.95
C LEU A 117 0.36 -8.41 -2.91
N TRP A 118 1.07 -7.39 -2.41
CA TRP A 118 1.68 -6.36 -3.23
C TRP A 118 2.67 -6.95 -4.24
N MET A 119 3.52 -7.86 -3.80
CA MET A 119 4.55 -8.49 -4.65
C MET A 119 3.94 -9.53 -5.62
N ALA A 120 2.95 -10.31 -5.17
CA ALA A 120 2.26 -11.32 -6.00
C ALA A 120 1.26 -10.69 -6.98
N GLY A 121 0.61 -9.59 -6.61
CA GLY A 121 -0.46 -8.95 -7.38
C GLY A 121 -0.01 -8.29 -8.70
N ARG A 122 1.31 -8.17 -8.94
CA ARG A 122 1.87 -7.58 -10.17
C ARG A 122 1.55 -8.37 -11.45
N THR A 123 0.95 -9.54 -11.33
CA THR A 123 0.55 -10.38 -12.48
C THR A 123 -0.85 -10.06 -13.01
N SER A 124 -1.72 -9.43 -12.21
CA SER A 124 -3.06 -9.03 -12.64
C SER A 124 -3.01 -7.68 -13.38
N PRO A 125 -3.59 -7.55 -14.60
CA PRO A 125 -3.64 -6.27 -15.33
C PRO A 125 -4.34 -5.15 -14.55
N THR A 126 -5.39 -5.48 -13.80
CA THR A 126 -6.14 -4.52 -12.98
C THR A 126 -5.29 -4.00 -11.84
N VAL A 127 -4.65 -4.90 -11.09
CA VAL A 127 -3.74 -4.56 -10.00
C VAL A 127 -2.54 -3.75 -10.52
N THR A 128 -1.94 -4.15 -11.63
CA THR A 128 -0.82 -3.42 -12.25
C THR A 128 -1.17 -1.95 -12.54
N LYS A 129 -2.39 -1.68 -13.01
CA LYS A 129 -2.86 -0.31 -13.25
C LYS A 129 -2.99 0.49 -11.95
N HIS A 130 -3.56 -0.10 -10.90
CA HIS A 130 -3.71 0.54 -9.58
C HIS A 130 -2.36 0.78 -8.91
N VAL A 131 -1.45 -0.20 -8.96
CA VAL A 131 -0.07 -0.07 -8.49
C VAL A 131 0.64 1.12 -9.16
N ARG A 132 0.57 1.22 -10.49
CA ARG A 132 1.18 2.33 -11.23
C ARG A 132 0.60 3.68 -10.81
N ALA A 133 -0.72 3.80 -10.71
CA ALA A 133 -1.36 5.04 -10.28
C ALA A 133 -0.94 5.42 -8.86
N ARG A 134 -0.84 4.45 -7.96
CA ARG A 134 -0.37 4.66 -6.58
C ARG A 134 1.08 5.17 -6.53
N MET A 135 2.00 4.56 -7.31
CA MET A 135 3.39 5.02 -7.40
C MET A 135 3.48 6.47 -7.92
N GLN A 136 2.69 6.80 -8.93
CA GLN A 136 2.62 8.17 -9.46
C GLN A 136 2.08 9.17 -8.43
N ASN A 137 1.04 8.80 -7.67
CA ASN A 137 0.47 9.65 -6.63
C ASN A 137 1.47 9.87 -5.48
N LEU A 138 2.15 8.82 -5.03
CA LEU A 138 3.21 8.93 -4.02
C LEU A 138 4.34 9.83 -4.49
N ALA A 139 4.85 9.60 -5.70
CA ALA A 139 5.89 10.44 -6.30
C ALA A 139 5.46 11.91 -6.41
N GLY A 140 4.21 12.17 -6.80
CA GLY A 140 3.66 13.53 -6.86
C GLY A 140 3.60 14.21 -5.49
N ARG A 141 3.22 13.49 -4.43
CA ARG A 141 3.22 14.03 -3.05
C ARG A 141 4.63 14.35 -2.58
N ILE A 142 5.56 13.41 -2.73
CA ILE A 142 6.97 13.59 -2.36
C ILE A 142 7.56 14.78 -3.10
N HIS A 143 7.35 14.88 -4.42
CA HIS A 143 7.80 16.03 -5.21
C HIS A 143 7.25 17.36 -4.66
N ALA A 144 5.96 17.44 -4.38
CA ALA A 144 5.33 18.63 -3.84
C ALA A 144 5.92 19.04 -2.47
N ILE A 145 6.17 18.08 -1.58
CA ILE A 145 6.82 18.32 -0.29
C ILE A 145 8.22 18.90 -0.48
N LEU A 146 9.05 18.26 -1.35
CA LEU A 146 10.43 18.66 -1.58
C LEU A 146 10.54 20.06 -2.19
N VAL A 147 9.70 20.38 -3.18
CA VAL A 147 9.63 21.73 -3.78
C VAL A 147 9.16 22.77 -2.78
N THR A 148 8.08 22.48 -2.03
CA THR A 148 7.54 23.41 -1.04
C THR A 148 8.54 23.74 0.07
N ARG A 149 9.36 22.77 0.47
CA ARG A 149 10.42 22.93 1.46
C ARG A 149 11.74 23.42 0.88
N GLN A 150 11.81 23.67 -0.43
CA GLN A 150 13.00 24.14 -1.13
C GLN A 150 14.19 23.16 -1.02
N LEU A 151 13.92 21.87 -0.94
CA LEU A 151 14.92 20.81 -0.84
C LEU A 151 15.42 20.33 -2.21
N ILE A 152 14.67 20.65 -3.28
CA ILE A 152 15.04 20.45 -4.67
C ILE A 152 14.71 21.72 -5.48
N PRO A 153 15.35 21.95 -6.65
CA PRO A 153 14.97 23.01 -7.58
C PRO A 153 13.49 22.88 -7.99
N ALA A 154 12.82 24.03 -8.14
CA ALA A 154 11.40 24.06 -8.51
C ALA A 154 11.11 23.50 -9.91
N ASP A 155 12.10 23.45 -10.78
CA ASP A 155 12.08 22.90 -12.13
C ASP A 155 12.53 21.44 -12.21
N THR A 156 12.76 20.79 -11.08
CA THR A 156 13.11 19.36 -11.03
C THR A 156 12.04 18.53 -11.72
N ASP A 157 12.44 17.68 -12.67
CA ASP A 157 11.52 16.80 -13.38
C ASP A 157 10.83 15.83 -12.39
N PRO A 158 9.50 15.86 -12.28
CA PRO A 158 8.76 14.94 -11.39
C PRO A 158 9.04 13.45 -11.64
N ARG A 159 9.50 13.10 -12.86
CA ARG A 159 9.89 11.73 -13.20
C ARG A 159 11.10 11.24 -12.40
N ALA A 160 11.98 12.14 -11.96
CA ALA A 160 13.11 11.78 -11.12
C ALA A 160 12.64 11.25 -9.75
N ILE A 161 11.59 11.88 -9.18
CA ILE A 161 10.98 11.38 -7.93
C ILE A 161 10.26 10.05 -8.16
N LEU A 162 9.60 9.86 -9.30
CA LEU A 162 9.02 8.56 -9.66
C LEU A 162 10.09 7.46 -9.71
N VAL A 163 11.27 7.76 -10.27
CA VAL A 163 12.40 6.81 -10.28
C VAL A 163 12.83 6.46 -8.86
N ALA A 164 12.93 7.44 -7.94
CA ALA A 164 13.27 7.17 -6.53
C ALA A 164 12.22 6.26 -5.86
N VAL A 165 10.93 6.49 -6.10
CA VAL A 165 9.82 5.68 -5.56
C VAL A 165 9.87 4.25 -6.11
N GLU A 166 10.09 4.08 -7.40
CA GLU A 166 10.24 2.75 -8.04
C GLU A 166 11.50 2.01 -7.55
N MET A 167 12.60 2.73 -7.30
CA MET A 167 13.79 2.17 -6.68
C MET A 167 13.49 1.68 -5.26
N ALA A 168 12.81 2.48 -4.43
CA ALA A 168 12.43 2.09 -3.08
C ALA A 168 11.54 0.85 -3.08
N ASP A 169 10.54 0.80 -3.95
CA ASP A 169 9.66 -0.34 -4.11
C ASP A 169 10.42 -1.61 -4.53
N ARG A 170 11.39 -1.47 -5.44
CA ARG A 170 12.23 -2.60 -5.85
C ARG A 170 13.18 -3.07 -4.73
N ILE A 171 13.67 -2.16 -3.90
CA ILE A 171 14.48 -2.50 -2.72
C ILE A 171 13.65 -3.31 -1.72
N LEU A 172 12.41 -2.88 -1.44
CA LEU A 172 11.47 -3.60 -0.59
C LEU A 172 11.20 -5.00 -1.14
N GLU A 173 10.91 -5.13 -2.43
CA GLU A 173 10.68 -6.42 -3.07
C GLU A 173 11.89 -7.35 -2.96
N LEU A 174 13.10 -6.85 -3.25
CA LEU A 174 14.32 -7.65 -3.18
C LEU A 174 14.61 -8.13 -1.75
N SER A 175 14.40 -7.25 -0.76
CA SER A 175 14.67 -7.57 0.63
C SER A 175 13.66 -8.54 1.26
N PHE A 176 12.45 -8.64 0.69
CA PHE A 176 11.39 -9.52 1.20
C PHE A 176 11.27 -10.86 0.45
N ARG A 177 11.94 -11.01 -0.71
CA ARG A 177 11.70 -12.09 -1.68
C ARG A 177 11.86 -13.50 -1.11
N ASP A 178 12.93 -13.72 -0.35
CA ASP A 178 13.36 -15.06 0.06
C ASP A 178 13.16 -15.31 1.56
N ASN A 179 12.64 -14.34 2.30
CA ASN A 179 12.48 -14.38 3.73
C ASN A 179 11.04 -14.12 4.18
N ALA A 180 10.69 -14.59 5.37
CA ALA A 180 9.42 -14.23 6.01
C ALA A 180 9.43 -12.79 6.54
N ASP A 181 10.61 -12.16 6.64
CA ASP A 181 10.88 -10.78 7.02
C ASP A 181 11.90 -10.16 6.05
N PHE A 182 12.14 -8.86 6.16
CA PHE A 182 13.07 -8.14 5.32
C PHE A 182 14.53 -8.53 5.58
N ASP A 183 15.31 -8.65 4.51
CA ASP A 183 16.76 -8.78 4.58
C ASP A 183 17.38 -7.40 4.87
N GLU A 184 17.93 -7.25 6.08
CA GLU A 184 18.50 -5.99 6.57
C GLU A 184 19.75 -5.55 5.77
N GLU A 185 20.50 -6.49 5.21
CA GLU A 185 21.68 -6.15 4.40
C GLU A 185 21.25 -5.56 3.05
N ILE A 186 20.25 -6.15 2.40
CA ILE A 186 19.65 -5.62 1.17
C ILE A 186 19.01 -4.26 1.43
N LEU A 187 18.26 -4.10 2.53
CA LEU A 187 17.70 -2.80 2.92
C LEU A 187 18.79 -1.75 3.11
N ALA A 188 19.87 -2.10 3.81
CA ALA A 188 20.99 -1.18 4.06
C ALA A 188 21.71 -0.77 2.76
N ILE A 189 21.92 -1.70 1.82
CA ILE A 189 22.49 -1.42 0.50
C ILE A 189 21.56 -0.49 -0.29
N GLY A 190 20.26 -0.83 -0.34
CA GLY A 190 19.26 -0.06 -1.05
C GLY A 190 19.09 1.36 -0.50
N ARG A 191 19.11 1.50 0.83
CA ARG A 191 19.07 2.79 1.52
C ARG A 191 20.22 3.69 1.12
N ARG A 192 21.47 3.17 1.04
CA ARG A 192 22.61 3.94 0.54
C ARG A 192 22.42 4.41 -0.90
N ALA A 193 21.83 3.57 -1.76
CA ALA A 193 21.54 3.95 -3.15
C ALA A 193 20.49 5.07 -3.22
N LEU A 194 19.42 4.98 -2.41
CA LEU A 194 18.39 6.03 -2.31
C LEU A 194 18.96 7.36 -1.79
N ILE A 195 19.81 7.32 -0.77
CA ILE A 195 20.49 8.50 -0.23
C ILE A 195 21.34 9.16 -1.31
N ALA A 196 22.19 8.39 -2.00
CA ALA A 196 23.06 8.93 -3.06
C ALA A 196 22.26 9.56 -4.21
N PHE A 197 21.13 8.95 -4.59
CA PHE A 197 20.22 9.51 -5.59
C PHE A 197 19.51 10.77 -5.08
N GLY A 198 19.06 10.78 -3.83
CA GLY A 198 18.44 11.94 -3.18
C GLY A 198 19.39 13.14 -3.08
N ASP A 199 20.65 12.88 -2.73
CA ASP A 199 21.70 13.92 -2.67
C ASP A 199 22.01 14.51 -4.06
N ASP A 200 21.92 13.69 -5.11
CA ASP A 200 22.08 14.17 -6.49
C ASP A 200 20.89 15.06 -6.92
N LEU A 201 19.66 14.69 -6.58
CA LEU A 201 18.47 15.49 -6.85
C LEU A 201 18.47 16.87 -6.17
N ALA A 202 19.13 16.98 -5.01
CA ALA A 202 19.25 18.24 -4.28
C ALA A 202 20.24 19.22 -4.93
N ARG A 203 21.07 18.75 -5.89
CA ARG A 203 22.05 19.61 -6.57
C ARG A 203 21.38 20.44 -7.67
N PRO A 204 21.80 21.70 -7.87
CA PRO A 204 21.40 22.46 -9.02
C PRO A 204 21.76 21.72 -10.31
N SER A 205 20.85 21.72 -11.29
CA SER A 205 21.16 21.16 -12.62
C SER A 205 22.42 21.81 -13.20
N PRO A 206 23.37 21.05 -13.76
CA PRO A 206 24.49 21.65 -14.45
C PRO A 206 23.98 22.52 -15.61
N THR A 207 24.33 23.79 -15.57
CA THR A 207 24.09 24.77 -16.65
C THR A 207 24.81 24.41 -17.94
#